data_8862fda04515a789758f1df9d860805c
#
_entry.id   8862fda04515a789758f1df9d860805c
#
_cell.length_a   1.000
_cell.length_b   1.000
_cell.length_c   1.000
_cell.angle_alpha   90.00
_cell.angle_beta   90.00
_cell.angle_gamma   90.00
#
_symmetry.space_group_name_H-M   'P 1'
#
loop_
_entity.id
_entity.type
_entity.pdbx_description
1 polymer ?
#
loop_
_entity_poly.entity_id
_entity_poly.type
_entity_poly.pdbx_seq_one_letter_code
_entity_poly.pdbx_strand_id
1 'polypeptide(L)'
;MSLAEKILAAWDKTMETGDAEHLSKFLSDDFVFINNIDEENNRAEVLDWSANGGLRIGNFRTIYEDENVFCAKHSVTQENTGPSNVMVFAKHEN
;
A
#
# COMPACT_ATOMS: atom_id res chain seq x y z
N MET A 1 -6.96 8.22 13.03
CA MET A 1 -6.57 7.58 11.78
C MET A 1 -6.47 6.08 11.99
N SER A 2 -7.15 5.30 11.16
CA SER A 2 -7.11 3.85 11.25
C SER A 2 -5.74 3.30 10.87
N LEU A 3 -5.47 2.04 11.20
CA LEU A 3 -4.23 1.38 10.78
C LEU A 3 -4.11 1.33 9.27
N ALA A 4 -5.22 1.00 8.58
CA ALA A 4 -5.22 0.96 7.12
C ALA A 4 -4.83 2.31 6.52
N GLU A 5 -5.40 3.39 7.03
CA GLU A 5 -5.08 4.73 6.55
C GLU A 5 -3.64 5.13 6.84
N LYS A 6 -3.11 4.73 8.01
CA LYS A 6 -1.70 4.98 8.34
C LYS A 6 -0.76 4.26 7.37
N ILE A 7 -1.06 3.01 7.05
CA ILE A 7 -0.24 2.22 6.13
C ILE A 7 -0.30 2.80 4.72
N LEU A 8 -1.51 3.13 4.25
CA LEU A 8 -1.66 3.72 2.92
C LEU A 8 -0.99 5.09 2.81
N ALA A 9 -1.08 5.90 3.85
CA ALA A 9 -0.42 7.20 3.88
C ALA A 9 1.10 7.04 3.85
N ALA A 10 1.64 6.06 4.58
CA ALA A 10 3.06 5.75 4.57
C ALA A 10 3.51 5.25 3.20
N TRP A 11 2.67 4.46 2.55
CA TRP A 11 2.94 3.97 1.20
C TRP A 11 3.03 5.12 0.19
N ASP A 12 2.05 6.03 0.24
CA ASP A 12 2.08 7.21 -0.62
C ASP A 12 3.30 8.10 -0.34
N LYS A 13 3.70 8.22 0.92
CA LYS A 13 4.89 8.98 1.30
C LYS A 13 6.15 8.36 0.70
N THR A 14 6.25 7.03 0.71
CA THR A 14 7.35 6.32 0.06
C THR A 14 7.38 6.60 -1.44
N MET A 15 6.22 6.57 -2.08
CA MET A 15 6.13 6.89 -3.50
C MET A 15 6.53 8.33 -3.81
N GLU A 16 6.16 9.24 -2.92
CA GLU A 16 6.46 10.67 -3.10
C GLU A 16 7.95 10.97 -2.94
N THR A 17 8.58 10.41 -1.91
CA THR A 17 9.94 10.79 -1.52
C THR A 17 11.02 9.87 -2.05
N GLY A 18 10.67 8.64 -2.44
CA GLY A 18 11.64 7.62 -2.81
C GLY A 18 12.33 6.98 -1.62
N ASP A 19 11.84 7.22 -0.41
CA ASP A 19 12.39 6.66 0.81
C ASP A 19 11.52 5.53 1.31
N ALA A 20 11.99 4.30 1.16
CA ALA A 20 11.23 3.11 1.52
C ALA A 20 11.02 2.95 3.02
N GLU A 21 11.74 3.68 3.85
CA GLU A 21 11.60 3.55 5.32
C GLU A 21 10.21 3.91 5.83
N HIS A 22 9.51 4.81 5.15
CA HIS A 22 8.15 5.17 5.55
C HIS A 22 7.22 3.96 5.55
N LEU A 23 7.34 3.11 4.53
CA LEU A 23 6.50 1.93 4.40
C LEU A 23 7.10 0.72 5.12
N SER A 24 8.41 0.57 5.11
CA SER A 24 9.09 -0.64 5.57
C SER A 24 8.75 -1.02 7.00
N LYS A 25 8.57 -0.04 7.87
CA LYS A 25 8.26 -0.28 9.30
C LYS A 25 6.87 -0.89 9.52
N PHE A 26 6.01 -0.87 8.51
CA PHE A 26 4.68 -1.47 8.59
C PHE A 26 4.61 -2.86 7.98
N LEU A 27 5.67 -3.32 7.30
CA LEU A 27 5.66 -4.61 6.62
C LEU A 27 6.47 -5.63 7.40
N SER A 28 5.90 -6.81 7.60
CA SER A 28 6.61 -7.92 8.23
C SER A 28 7.65 -8.51 7.29
N ASP A 29 8.60 -9.27 7.84
CA ASP A 29 9.66 -9.88 7.03
C ASP A 29 9.12 -10.87 6.01
N ASP A 30 7.98 -11.49 6.30
CA ASP A 30 7.34 -12.46 5.42
C ASP A 30 6.20 -11.85 4.59
N PHE A 31 6.19 -10.54 4.47
CA PHE A 31 5.15 -9.84 3.72
C PHE A 31 5.10 -10.30 2.26
N VAL A 32 3.89 -10.49 1.77
CA VAL A 32 3.62 -10.83 0.37
C VAL A 32 2.51 -9.93 -0.15
N PHE A 33 2.72 -9.35 -1.31
CA PHE A 33 1.72 -8.56 -2.02
C PHE A 33 1.23 -9.36 -3.22
N ILE A 34 -0.09 -9.53 -3.31
CA ILE A 34 -0.72 -10.24 -4.43
C ILE A 34 -1.55 -9.23 -5.21
N ASN A 35 -1.25 -9.08 -6.48
CA ASN A 35 -1.98 -8.14 -7.34
C ASN A 35 -3.20 -8.79 -8.01
N ASN A 36 -3.90 -8.03 -8.84
CA ASN A 36 -5.14 -8.49 -9.46
C ASN A 36 -4.96 -9.56 -10.55
N ILE A 37 -3.73 -9.85 -10.94
CA ILE A 37 -3.43 -10.94 -11.88
C ILE A 37 -2.69 -12.09 -11.17
N ASP A 38 -2.82 -12.14 -9.85
CA ASP A 38 -2.29 -13.22 -9.03
C ASP A 38 -0.77 -13.35 -9.04
N GLU A 39 -0.07 -12.25 -9.30
CA GLU A 39 1.37 -12.21 -9.16
C GLU A 39 1.73 -11.88 -7.71
N GLU A 40 2.74 -12.55 -7.18
CA GLU A 40 3.21 -12.33 -5.82
C GLU A 40 4.51 -11.56 -5.82
N ASN A 41 4.60 -10.58 -4.92
CA ASN A 41 5.81 -9.80 -4.71
C ASN A 41 6.18 -9.87 -3.24
N ASN A 42 7.45 -10.09 -2.95
CA ASN A 42 7.91 -10.13 -1.57
C ASN A 42 8.14 -8.70 -1.04
N ARG A 43 8.51 -8.61 0.24
CA ARG A 43 8.72 -7.33 0.91
C ARG A 43 9.74 -6.45 0.18
N ALA A 44 10.87 -7.02 -0.19
CA ALA A 44 11.93 -6.26 -0.87
C ALA A 44 11.48 -5.72 -2.22
N GLU A 45 10.75 -6.53 -2.97
CA GLU A 45 10.23 -6.13 -4.28
C GLU A 45 9.22 -4.99 -4.17
N VAL A 46 8.31 -5.09 -3.20
CA VAL A 46 7.30 -4.06 -2.96
C VAL A 46 7.95 -2.74 -2.55
N LEU A 47 8.92 -2.79 -1.64
CA LEU A 47 9.64 -1.59 -1.22
C LEU A 47 10.40 -0.95 -2.37
N ASP A 48 11.00 -1.76 -3.21
CA ASP A 48 11.77 -1.28 -4.36
C ASP A 48 10.90 -0.54 -5.37
N TRP A 49 9.81 -1.17 -5.84
CA TRP A 49 8.99 -0.50 -6.84
C TRP A 49 8.21 0.69 -6.25
N SER A 50 7.87 0.65 -4.98
CA SER A 50 7.21 1.78 -4.33
C SER A 50 8.15 2.99 -4.26
N ALA A 51 9.41 2.76 -3.90
CA ALA A 51 10.40 3.83 -3.80
C ALA A 51 10.82 4.39 -5.17
N ASN A 52 10.63 3.63 -6.23
CA ASN A 52 10.93 4.11 -7.58
C ASN A 52 9.98 5.21 -8.05
N GLY A 53 8.82 5.33 -7.42
CA GLY A 53 7.86 6.38 -7.76
C GLY A 53 7.08 6.08 -9.04
N GLY A 54 6.53 7.13 -9.61
CA GLY A 54 5.70 7.01 -10.81
C GLY A 54 4.23 6.77 -10.51
N LEU A 55 3.91 6.45 -9.27
CA LEU A 55 2.54 6.26 -8.80
C LEU A 55 2.29 7.13 -7.57
N ARG A 56 1.05 7.53 -7.39
CA ARG A 56 0.60 8.18 -6.17
C ARG A 56 -0.73 7.56 -5.77
N ILE A 57 -0.96 7.42 -4.48
CA ILE A 57 -2.24 6.89 -3.96
C ILE A 57 -2.87 7.94 -3.06
N GLY A 58 -4.19 7.93 -3.01
CA GLY A 58 -4.93 8.91 -2.22
C GLY A 58 -6.36 8.46 -2.01
N ASN A 59 -7.17 9.36 -1.43
CA ASN A 59 -8.58 9.09 -1.17
C ASN A 59 -8.80 7.82 -0.36
N PHE A 60 -8.01 7.67 0.71
CA PHE A 60 -8.05 6.48 1.55
C PHE A 60 -9.37 6.37 2.29
N ARG A 61 -9.99 5.19 2.25
CA ARG A 61 -11.22 4.92 2.98
C ARG A 61 -11.17 3.52 3.54
N THR A 62 -11.23 3.39 4.86
CA THR A 62 -11.31 2.10 5.51
C THR A 62 -12.74 1.58 5.39
N ILE A 63 -12.89 0.38 4.85
CA ILE A 63 -14.18 -0.29 4.72
C ILE A 63 -14.42 -1.19 5.95
N TYR A 64 -13.40 -1.93 6.36
CA TYR A 64 -13.45 -2.82 7.51
C TYR A 64 -12.07 -2.94 8.13
N GLU A 65 -12.00 -2.99 9.45
CA GLU A 65 -10.73 -3.19 10.14
C GLU A 65 -10.99 -3.84 11.50
N ASP A 66 -10.20 -4.87 11.81
CA ASP A 66 -10.20 -5.47 13.14
C ASP A 66 -8.75 -5.79 13.55
N GLU A 67 -8.58 -6.62 14.58
CA GLU A 67 -7.26 -6.94 15.14
C GLU A 67 -6.35 -7.70 14.17
N ASN A 68 -6.91 -8.33 13.16
CA ASN A 68 -6.19 -9.26 12.29
C ASN A 68 -6.17 -8.87 10.83
N VAL A 69 -7.18 -8.11 10.37
CA VAL A 69 -7.30 -7.79 8.94
C VAL A 69 -7.83 -6.37 8.76
N PHE A 70 -7.56 -5.81 7.59
CA PHE A 70 -8.27 -4.61 7.16
C PHE A 70 -8.60 -4.69 5.67
N CYS A 71 -9.65 -3.97 5.30
CA CYS A 71 -10.04 -3.77 3.91
C CYS A 71 -10.23 -2.28 3.69
N ALA A 72 -9.60 -1.74 2.67
CA ALA A 72 -9.66 -0.31 2.39
C ALA A 72 -9.70 -0.05 0.90
N LYS A 73 -10.22 1.12 0.54
CA LYS A 73 -10.21 1.60 -0.85
C LYS A 73 -9.26 2.79 -0.95
N HIS A 74 -8.64 2.93 -2.10
CA HIS A 74 -7.85 4.11 -2.42
C HIS A 74 -7.81 4.33 -3.92
N SER A 75 -7.45 5.54 -4.33
CA SER A 75 -7.21 5.82 -5.73
C SER A 75 -5.72 5.60 -6.04
N VAL A 76 -5.44 5.25 -7.28
CA VAL A 76 -4.07 5.18 -7.80
C VAL A 76 -3.99 6.08 -9.00
N THR A 77 -3.01 6.97 -9.02
CA THR A 77 -2.77 7.88 -10.13
C THR A 77 -1.39 7.59 -10.68
N GLN A 78 -1.31 7.38 -11.98
CA GLN A 78 -0.05 7.23 -12.68
C GLN A 78 0.17 8.43 -13.59
N GLU A 79 1.43 8.69 -13.94
CA GLU A 79 1.76 9.69 -14.93
C GLU A 79 1.06 9.34 -16.24
N ASN A 80 0.37 10.30 -16.83
CA ASN A 80 -0.36 10.17 -18.10
C ASN A 80 -1.62 9.29 -18.03
N THR A 81 -2.05 8.89 -16.85
CA THR A 81 -3.28 8.11 -16.68
C THR A 81 -4.17 8.76 -15.63
N GLY A 82 -5.47 8.73 -15.83
CA GLY A 82 -6.42 9.20 -14.82
C GLY A 82 -6.46 8.28 -13.61
N PRO A 83 -7.08 8.72 -12.51
CA PRO A 83 -7.14 7.92 -11.29
C PRO A 83 -7.99 6.65 -11.49
N SER A 84 -7.52 5.57 -10.89
CA SER A 84 -8.25 4.31 -10.79
C SER A 84 -8.51 4.01 -9.33
N ASN A 85 -9.59 3.30 -9.06
CA ASN A 85 -9.93 2.90 -7.69
C ASN A 85 -9.46 1.46 -7.45
N VAL A 86 -8.85 1.24 -6.29
CA VAL A 86 -8.31 -0.05 -5.91
C VAL A 86 -8.80 -0.40 -4.52
N MET A 87 -9.14 -1.66 -4.31
CA MET A 87 -9.48 -2.18 -3.00
C MET A 87 -8.33 -3.04 -2.49
N VAL A 88 -7.94 -2.81 -1.24
CA VAL A 88 -6.87 -3.55 -0.58
C VAL A 88 -7.46 -4.37 0.55
N PHE A 89 -7.10 -5.64 0.59
CA PHE A 89 -7.38 -6.51 1.73
C PHE A 89 -6.05 -7.01 2.28
N ALA A 90 -5.82 -6.81 3.56
CA ALA A 90 -4.55 -7.21 4.16
C ALA A 90 -4.76 -7.84 5.53
N LYS A 91 -3.93 -8.82 5.84
CA LYS A 91 -3.82 -9.39 7.17
C LYS A 91 -2.69 -8.69 7.90
N HIS A 92 -2.88 -8.43 9.19
CA HIS A 92 -1.85 -7.79 9.98
C HIS A 92 -1.76 -8.43 11.36
N GLU A 93 -0.62 -8.23 12.00
CA GLU A 93 -0.39 -8.65 13.38
C GLU A 93 -0.20 -7.41 14.25
N ASN A 94 -0.66 -7.50 15.46
CA ASN A 94 -0.49 -6.43 16.45
C ASN A 94 0.86 -6.53 17.15
#